data_2c504057dfeed5399cec3dc5e416592d
#
_entry.id   2c504057dfeed5399cec3dc5e416592d
#
_cell.length_a   1.000
_cell.length_b   1.000
_cell.length_c   1.000
_cell.angle_alpha   90.00
_cell.angle_beta   90.00
_cell.angle_gamma   90.00
#
_symmetry.space_group_name_H-M   'P 1'
#
loop_
_entity.id
_entity.type
_entity.pdbx_description
1 polymer ?
#
loop_
_entity_poly.entity_id
_entity_poly.type
_entity_poly.pdbx_seq_one_letter_code
_entity_poly.pdbx_strand_id
1 'polypeptide(L)'
;MKNTFLKLFFGAFIFLFVSGGSVKNVSSQTSQNVWNPNKTWVFFVGLLEWKDKKTFASFPQENRRDKILLDVLKQRGVPESQIVFLQDKAATTAKIQTSFETFLSKAQSGDTVFFYYSGHGYKSDDNLEAFLAGYDASDKNVWKAASVPDTIDKFFAGSNAVIMLDNCYSGAMAEAVKNRRSKISYAVLASSHFNSFSTGNWTFTESLIYAFRGESFIDDDANGKIDLGELAENSAEDMLFAEEQIAEFVFTGNLNNQTIIAENVPKSALRVGERVEAFDQGDWYRAIITAVEHNQFKVHYFGYEYEEDAWRTAKQLRAFTPKTFPVGSRIEAEWEGKWFPAKVLEVKGGAHLVSYDGFHMEWDEWIPSDRIRRKK
;
A
#
# COMPACT_ATOMS: atom_id res chain seq x y z
N MET A 1 70.01 -10.06 -2.93
CA MET A 1 71.03 -9.20 -2.26
C MET A 1 70.27 -8.19 -1.41
N LYS A 2 70.43 -8.35 -0.08
CA LYS A 2 70.76 -7.31 0.96
C LYS A 2 69.71 -6.17 1.07
N ASN A 3 69.23 -5.73 2.20
CA ASN A 3 69.37 -5.98 3.64
C ASN A 3 68.28 -5.20 4.35
N THR A 4 67.65 -5.82 5.32
CA THR A 4 67.40 -5.46 6.71
C THR A 4 67.75 -4.01 7.14
N PHE A 5 66.80 -3.30 7.79
CA PHE A 5 67.09 -2.55 9.01
C PHE A 5 65.84 -2.38 9.89
N LEU A 6 65.91 -3.01 11.03
CA LEU A 6 65.06 -2.91 12.20
C LEU A 6 65.50 -1.68 13.00
N LYS A 7 64.60 -0.80 13.40
CA LYS A 7 64.88 0.14 14.51
C LYS A 7 63.70 0.12 15.50
N LEU A 8 64.01 -0.50 16.65
CA LEU A 8 63.28 -0.29 17.90
C LEU A 8 63.48 1.18 18.37
N PHE A 9 62.38 1.77 18.83
CA PHE A 9 62.48 2.91 19.74
C PHE A 9 61.58 2.64 20.94
N PHE A 10 62.21 2.55 22.13
CA PHE A 10 61.60 2.59 23.45
C PHE A 10 61.17 4.04 23.74
N GLY A 11 59.99 4.26 24.26
CA GLY A 11 59.54 5.60 24.66
C GLY A 11 58.37 5.55 25.63
N ALA A 12 58.73 5.56 26.91
CA ALA A 12 58.03 6.08 28.10
C ALA A 12 56.49 6.07 28.15
N PHE A 13 55.96 5.22 29.03
CA PHE A 13 54.64 5.33 29.59
C PHE A 13 54.48 6.59 30.47
N ILE A 14 53.65 7.53 30.06
CA ILE A 14 53.09 8.57 30.95
C ILE A 14 51.67 8.15 31.29
N PHE A 15 51.46 7.76 32.54
CA PHE A 15 50.11 7.59 33.11
C PHE A 15 49.52 8.98 33.39
N LEU A 16 48.54 9.38 32.57
CA LEU A 16 47.66 10.47 32.88
C LEU A 16 46.37 9.88 33.50
N PHE A 17 46.22 10.08 34.81
CA PHE A 17 44.94 9.90 35.48
C PHE A 17 43.98 10.96 34.95
N VAL A 18 43.01 10.52 34.10
CA VAL A 18 41.83 11.31 33.78
C VAL A 18 40.72 10.87 34.70
N SER A 19 40.33 11.77 35.57
CA SER A 19 39.20 11.66 36.47
C SER A 19 37.93 11.25 35.72
N GLY A 20 37.27 10.19 36.22
CA GLY A 20 36.02 9.67 35.70
C GLY A 20 34.88 10.71 35.72
N GLY A 21 34.66 11.36 34.60
CA GLY A 21 33.39 12.00 34.30
C GLY A 21 32.45 10.93 33.75
N SER A 22 31.40 10.57 34.53
CA SER A 22 30.30 9.77 34.06
C SER A 22 29.68 10.45 32.85
N VAL A 23 29.99 9.99 31.64
CA VAL A 23 29.21 10.31 30.45
C VAL A 23 27.86 9.66 30.64
N LYS A 24 26.87 10.42 31.12
CA LYS A 24 25.48 10.02 31.01
C LYS A 24 25.20 9.89 29.51
N ASN A 25 25.14 8.65 29.04
CA ASN A 25 24.46 8.35 27.76
C ASN A 25 23.02 8.85 27.90
N VAL A 26 22.79 10.06 27.44
CA VAL A 26 21.43 10.52 27.12
C VAL A 26 21.09 9.76 25.84
N SER A 27 20.55 8.54 25.99
CA SER A 27 19.76 7.94 24.92
C SER A 27 18.59 8.90 24.72
N SER A 28 18.62 9.68 23.66
CA SER A 28 17.41 10.30 23.15
C SER A 28 16.50 9.13 22.77
N GLN A 29 15.63 8.71 23.69
CA GLN A 29 14.44 7.98 23.32
C GLN A 29 13.65 8.94 22.43
N THR A 30 13.82 8.84 21.12
CA THR A 30 12.84 9.34 20.17
C THR A 30 11.56 8.63 20.56
N SER A 31 10.59 9.37 21.12
CA SER A 31 9.28 8.85 21.44
C SER A 31 8.72 8.26 20.14
N GLN A 32 8.59 6.94 20.07
CA GLN A 32 8.00 6.29 18.91
C GLN A 32 6.63 6.90 18.68
N ASN A 33 6.35 7.32 17.46
CA ASN A 33 5.03 7.82 17.11
C ASN A 33 4.08 6.62 17.04
N VAL A 34 3.08 6.61 17.92
CA VAL A 34 2.09 5.52 18.02
C VAL A 34 0.73 6.08 17.61
N TRP A 35 0.09 5.41 16.69
CA TRP A 35 -1.27 5.73 16.28
C TRP A 35 -2.24 5.65 17.47
N ASN A 36 -3.09 6.67 17.59
CA ASN A 36 -4.12 6.75 18.64
C ASN A 36 -5.52 6.66 18.02
N PRO A 37 -6.20 5.51 18.08
CA PRO A 37 -7.52 5.33 17.48
C PRO A 37 -8.59 6.27 18.07
N ASN A 38 -8.51 6.63 19.37
CA ASN A 38 -9.47 7.55 19.98
C ASN A 38 -9.38 8.99 19.45
N LYS A 39 -8.27 9.35 18.80
CA LYS A 39 -8.06 10.64 18.13
C LYS A 39 -8.09 10.52 16.60
N THR A 40 -8.75 9.51 16.09
CA THR A 40 -8.79 9.23 14.66
C THR A 40 -10.18 9.45 14.09
N TRP A 41 -10.23 10.26 13.05
CA TRP A 41 -11.42 10.56 12.25
C TRP A 41 -11.35 9.73 10.95
N VAL A 42 -12.33 8.90 10.70
CA VAL A 42 -12.34 7.94 9.59
C VAL A 42 -13.38 8.34 8.55
N PHE A 43 -12.94 8.66 7.34
CA PHE A 43 -13.81 8.97 6.21
C PHE A 43 -13.58 7.96 5.09
N PHE A 44 -14.54 7.07 4.91
CA PHE A 44 -14.50 6.00 3.91
C PHE A 44 -15.47 6.25 2.77
N VAL A 45 -15.00 5.97 1.56
CA VAL A 45 -15.77 5.96 0.31
C VAL A 45 -15.56 4.62 -0.36
N GLY A 46 -16.59 3.79 -0.41
CA GLY A 46 -16.53 2.45 -1.03
C GLY A 46 -17.56 2.32 -2.16
N LEU A 47 -17.10 2.27 -3.39
CA LEU A 47 -17.94 2.20 -4.58
C LEU A 47 -17.72 0.90 -5.35
N LEU A 48 -18.77 0.09 -5.45
CA LEU A 48 -18.82 -1.10 -6.31
C LEU A 48 -19.90 -0.99 -7.38
N GLU A 49 -20.72 0.06 -7.37
CA GLU A 49 -21.67 0.37 -8.45
C GLU A 49 -21.68 1.85 -8.79
N TRP A 50 -21.95 2.16 -10.05
CA TRP A 50 -22.02 3.50 -10.59
C TRP A 50 -23.32 3.73 -11.35
N LYS A 51 -23.72 5.01 -11.47
CA LYS A 51 -24.90 5.41 -12.23
C LYS A 51 -24.70 5.14 -13.72
N ASP A 52 -23.55 5.49 -14.27
CA ASP A 52 -23.16 5.16 -15.63
C ASP A 52 -22.37 3.83 -15.68
N LYS A 53 -23.12 2.75 -15.85
CA LYS A 53 -22.56 1.39 -15.93
C LYS A 53 -21.84 1.09 -17.25
N LYS A 54 -21.91 1.99 -18.25
CA LYS A 54 -21.20 1.82 -19.52
C LYS A 54 -19.76 2.26 -19.40
N THR A 55 -19.56 3.40 -18.74
CA THR A 55 -18.22 3.94 -18.49
C THR A 55 -17.56 3.28 -17.29
N PHE A 56 -18.32 3.06 -16.21
CA PHE A 56 -17.83 2.46 -14.96
C PHE A 56 -18.57 1.15 -14.68
N ALA A 57 -17.95 0.03 -15.07
CA ALA A 57 -18.51 -1.29 -14.80
C ALA A 57 -18.62 -1.54 -13.29
N SER A 58 -19.70 -2.18 -12.86
CA SER A 58 -19.88 -2.55 -11.44
C SER A 58 -18.98 -3.71 -11.08
N PHE A 59 -18.46 -3.70 -9.86
CA PHE A 59 -17.77 -4.83 -9.24
C PHE A 59 -18.75 -5.73 -8.48
N PRO A 60 -18.37 -6.99 -8.18
CA PRO A 60 -19.14 -7.86 -7.30
C PRO A 60 -19.42 -7.21 -5.95
N GLN A 61 -20.63 -7.36 -5.41
CA GLN A 61 -21.04 -6.77 -4.13
C GLN A 61 -20.71 -7.68 -2.94
N GLU A 62 -20.39 -8.91 -3.22
CA GLU A 62 -19.91 -9.90 -2.28
C GLU A 62 -18.49 -9.49 -1.80
N ASN A 63 -18.06 -9.97 -0.66
CA ASN A 63 -16.68 -9.81 -0.18
C ASN A 63 -16.19 -8.38 0.01
N ARG A 64 -17.04 -7.46 0.40
CA ARG A 64 -16.68 -6.07 0.61
C ARG A 64 -15.64 -5.91 1.73
N ARG A 65 -14.38 -5.86 1.38
CA ARG A 65 -13.26 -5.67 2.32
C ARG A 65 -13.22 -4.27 2.91
N ASP A 66 -13.78 -3.26 2.23
CA ASP A 66 -13.95 -1.91 2.77
C ASP A 66 -14.74 -1.89 4.10
N LYS A 67 -15.80 -2.71 4.21
CA LYS A 67 -16.57 -2.88 5.45
C LYS A 67 -15.75 -3.59 6.52
N ILE A 68 -15.03 -4.65 6.15
CA ILE A 68 -14.20 -5.39 7.10
C ILE A 68 -13.08 -4.49 7.65
N LEU A 69 -12.42 -3.70 6.80
CA LEU A 69 -11.41 -2.74 7.24
C LEU A 69 -12.00 -1.72 8.22
N LEU A 70 -13.20 -1.20 7.93
CA LEU A 70 -13.89 -0.28 8.82
C LEU A 70 -14.20 -0.92 10.19
N ASP A 71 -14.67 -2.16 10.20
CA ASP A 71 -14.97 -2.88 11.43
C ASP A 71 -13.70 -3.18 12.23
N VAL A 72 -12.58 -3.46 11.58
CA VAL A 72 -11.26 -3.57 12.25
C VAL A 72 -10.88 -2.26 12.93
N LEU A 73 -11.01 -1.11 12.27
CA LEU A 73 -10.71 0.18 12.86
C LEU A 73 -11.60 0.49 14.08
N LYS A 74 -12.90 0.13 14.02
CA LYS A 74 -13.79 0.22 15.18
C LYS A 74 -13.33 -0.69 16.34
N GLN A 75 -12.97 -1.93 16.05
CA GLN A 75 -12.45 -2.88 17.04
C GLN A 75 -11.14 -2.38 17.67
N ARG A 76 -10.34 -1.64 16.92
CA ARG A 76 -9.12 -0.99 17.41
C ARG A 76 -9.41 0.25 18.30
N GLY A 77 -10.66 0.70 18.38
CA GLY A 77 -11.11 1.76 19.30
C GLY A 77 -11.40 3.09 18.62
N VAL A 78 -11.54 3.16 17.30
CA VAL A 78 -12.02 4.39 16.64
C VAL A 78 -13.49 4.62 17.01
N PRO A 79 -13.84 5.80 17.61
CA PRO A 79 -15.20 6.08 18.03
C PRO A 79 -16.15 6.16 16.83
N GLU A 80 -17.34 5.57 16.94
CA GLU A 80 -18.35 5.61 15.89
C GLU A 80 -18.76 7.04 15.49
N SER A 81 -18.76 7.98 16.45
CA SER A 81 -19.03 9.40 16.19
C SER A 81 -17.97 10.09 15.31
N GLN A 82 -16.81 9.46 15.17
CA GLN A 82 -15.68 9.92 14.33
C GLN A 82 -15.58 9.13 13.04
N ILE A 83 -16.65 8.45 12.59
CA ILE A 83 -16.68 7.64 11.38
C ILE A 83 -17.75 8.14 10.42
N VAL A 84 -17.38 8.28 9.14
CA VAL A 84 -18.29 8.45 8.01
C VAL A 84 -17.94 7.40 6.97
N PHE A 85 -18.95 6.64 6.52
CA PHE A 85 -18.81 5.72 5.40
C PHE A 85 -19.88 6.02 4.35
N LEU A 86 -19.45 6.48 3.18
CA LEU A 86 -20.30 6.68 2.02
C LEU A 86 -20.12 5.51 1.07
N GLN A 87 -21.21 4.80 0.81
CA GLN A 87 -21.21 3.59 0.02
C GLN A 87 -22.10 3.73 -1.22
N ASP A 88 -21.61 3.32 -2.39
CA ASP A 88 -22.37 3.19 -3.64
C ASP A 88 -23.22 4.44 -3.92
N LYS A 89 -24.54 4.32 -4.07
CA LYS A 89 -25.47 5.44 -4.38
C LYS A 89 -25.41 6.61 -3.43
N ALA A 90 -24.97 6.41 -2.19
CA ALA A 90 -24.79 7.49 -1.22
C ALA A 90 -23.51 8.28 -1.48
N ALA A 91 -22.58 7.76 -2.27
CA ALA A 91 -21.27 8.33 -2.55
C ALA A 91 -21.27 9.15 -3.87
N THR A 92 -22.23 10.06 -4.06
CA THR A 92 -22.16 11.01 -5.20
C THR A 92 -21.00 11.98 -4.99
N THR A 93 -20.40 12.47 -6.08
CA THR A 93 -19.26 13.38 -6.05
C THR A 93 -19.51 14.58 -5.14
N ALA A 94 -20.64 15.27 -5.31
CA ALA A 94 -21.00 16.42 -4.48
C ALA A 94 -21.20 16.04 -3.01
N LYS A 95 -21.80 14.86 -2.73
CA LYS A 95 -22.02 14.40 -1.35
C LYS A 95 -20.71 14.05 -0.67
N ILE A 96 -19.78 13.39 -1.38
CA ILE A 96 -18.45 13.08 -0.85
C ILE A 96 -17.74 14.38 -0.45
N GLN A 97 -17.63 15.35 -1.38
CA GLN A 97 -16.91 16.60 -1.16
C GLN A 97 -17.48 17.38 0.03
N THR A 98 -18.80 17.65 0.04
CA THR A 98 -19.46 18.43 1.12
C THR A 98 -19.41 17.72 2.47
N SER A 99 -19.57 16.38 2.47
CA SER A 99 -19.47 15.62 3.73
C SER A 99 -18.05 15.60 4.26
N PHE A 100 -17.05 15.48 3.40
CA PHE A 100 -15.64 15.46 3.80
C PHE A 100 -15.21 16.80 4.42
N GLU A 101 -15.53 17.94 3.77
CA GLU A 101 -15.28 19.28 4.32
C GLU A 101 -15.90 19.45 5.71
N THR A 102 -17.21 19.13 5.84
CA THR A 102 -17.94 19.23 7.09
C THR A 102 -17.39 18.29 8.18
N PHE A 103 -16.93 17.10 7.76
CA PHE A 103 -16.38 16.12 8.68
C PHE A 103 -15.02 16.57 9.22
N LEU A 104 -14.12 17.02 8.36
CA LEU A 104 -12.79 17.48 8.72
C LEU A 104 -12.82 18.69 9.68
N SER A 105 -13.79 19.58 9.52
CA SER A 105 -13.92 20.78 10.36
C SER A 105 -14.25 20.51 11.82
N LYS A 106 -14.61 19.27 12.18
CA LYS A 106 -14.92 18.87 13.56
C LYS A 106 -13.67 18.45 14.34
N ALA A 107 -12.58 18.13 13.63
CA ALA A 107 -11.35 17.64 14.24
C ALA A 107 -10.60 18.74 15.00
N GLN A 108 -9.77 18.33 15.94
CA GLN A 108 -8.98 19.20 16.81
C GLN A 108 -7.47 18.97 16.60
N SER A 109 -6.67 19.88 17.13
CA SER A 109 -5.20 19.74 17.10
C SER A 109 -4.75 18.41 17.72
N GLY A 110 -3.84 17.73 17.06
CA GLY A 110 -3.34 16.41 17.44
C GLY A 110 -4.18 15.23 16.95
N ASP A 111 -5.34 15.49 16.31
CA ASP A 111 -6.13 14.43 15.70
C ASP A 111 -5.48 13.92 14.41
N THR A 112 -5.86 12.70 14.03
CA THR A 112 -5.47 12.05 12.76
C THR A 112 -6.71 11.82 11.92
N VAL A 113 -6.66 12.08 10.63
CA VAL A 113 -7.69 11.67 9.68
C VAL A 113 -7.22 10.46 8.88
N PHE A 114 -8.09 9.45 8.77
CA PHE A 114 -7.98 8.34 7.84
C PHE A 114 -8.97 8.57 6.71
N PHE A 115 -8.45 8.72 5.51
CA PHE A 115 -9.23 8.78 4.30
C PHE A 115 -9.01 7.48 3.53
N TYR A 116 -10.09 6.77 3.21
CA TYR A 116 -10.04 5.57 2.39
C TYR A 116 -10.98 5.70 1.20
N TYR A 117 -10.50 5.25 0.05
CA TYR A 117 -11.31 5.15 -1.17
C TYR A 117 -11.05 3.81 -1.86
N SER A 118 -12.13 3.12 -2.22
CA SER A 118 -12.10 1.99 -3.15
C SER A 118 -13.12 2.18 -4.26
N GLY A 119 -12.73 1.87 -5.50
CA GLY A 119 -13.58 2.04 -6.67
C GLY A 119 -12.78 2.34 -7.94
N HIS A 120 -13.43 2.90 -8.97
CA HIS A 120 -12.75 3.29 -10.19
C HIS A 120 -11.92 4.56 -10.01
N GLY A 121 -10.69 4.52 -10.51
CA GLY A 121 -9.88 5.69 -10.82
C GLY A 121 -9.73 5.85 -12.34
N TYR A 122 -9.58 7.07 -12.81
CA TYR A 122 -9.38 7.36 -14.23
C TYR A 122 -8.52 8.62 -14.41
N LYS A 123 -8.05 8.86 -15.62
CA LYS A 123 -7.24 10.02 -15.96
C LYS A 123 -7.95 10.94 -16.95
N SER A 124 -7.46 12.17 -17.04
CA SER A 124 -7.82 13.11 -18.11
C SER A 124 -7.29 12.62 -19.47
N ASP A 125 -7.88 13.11 -20.56
CA ASP A 125 -7.47 12.72 -21.92
C ASP A 125 -6.01 13.05 -22.23
N ASP A 126 -5.44 14.08 -21.59
CA ASP A 126 -4.02 14.43 -21.67
C ASP A 126 -3.14 13.65 -20.70
N ASN A 127 -3.71 12.72 -19.94
CA ASN A 127 -3.05 11.87 -18.94
C ASN A 127 -2.35 12.61 -17.78
N LEU A 128 -2.63 13.90 -17.59
CA LEU A 128 -1.97 14.73 -16.59
C LEU A 128 -2.68 14.74 -15.23
N GLU A 129 -3.99 14.51 -15.21
CA GLU A 129 -4.80 14.54 -13.99
C GLU A 129 -5.44 13.19 -13.71
N ALA A 130 -5.39 12.75 -12.44
CA ALA A 130 -6.10 11.57 -11.97
C ALA A 130 -7.36 11.94 -11.20
N PHE A 131 -8.39 11.12 -11.37
CA PHE A 131 -9.72 11.32 -10.78
C PHE A 131 -10.18 10.10 -10.02
N LEU A 132 -10.96 10.32 -8.98
CA LEU A 132 -11.73 9.32 -8.25
C LEU A 132 -13.18 9.36 -8.73
N ALA A 133 -13.73 8.22 -9.10
CA ALA A 133 -15.08 8.16 -9.65
C ALA A 133 -16.13 8.10 -8.54
N GLY A 134 -16.83 9.21 -8.25
CA GLY A 134 -18.05 9.17 -7.45
C GLY A 134 -19.15 8.35 -8.12
N TYR A 135 -20.22 8.02 -7.40
CA TYR A 135 -21.35 7.24 -7.95
C TYR A 135 -21.94 7.83 -9.26
N ASP A 136 -21.97 9.13 -9.35
CA ASP A 136 -22.51 9.90 -10.47
C ASP A 136 -21.40 10.56 -11.32
N ALA A 137 -20.20 9.99 -11.32
CA ALA A 137 -19.07 10.47 -12.11
C ALA A 137 -19.43 10.56 -13.60
N SER A 138 -18.96 11.64 -14.26
CA SER A 138 -19.15 11.93 -15.68
C SER A 138 -18.17 13.03 -16.08
N ASP A 139 -18.06 13.35 -17.37
CA ASP A 139 -17.22 14.43 -17.88
C ASP A 139 -17.48 15.80 -17.22
N LYS A 140 -18.71 16.01 -16.70
CA LYS A 140 -19.10 17.25 -16.02
C LYS A 140 -19.05 17.16 -14.50
N ASN A 141 -18.85 15.98 -13.95
CA ASN A 141 -18.88 15.71 -12.53
C ASN A 141 -17.64 14.88 -12.13
N VAL A 142 -16.51 15.57 -12.08
CA VAL A 142 -15.20 14.99 -11.80
C VAL A 142 -14.76 15.27 -10.37
N TRP A 143 -14.00 14.35 -9.80
CA TRP A 143 -13.37 14.53 -8.49
C TRP A 143 -11.87 14.28 -8.61
N LYS A 144 -11.09 15.37 -8.69
CA LYS A 144 -9.63 15.28 -8.82
C LYS A 144 -9.03 14.65 -7.59
N ALA A 145 -8.17 13.66 -7.76
CA ALA A 145 -7.47 13.00 -6.66
C ALA A 145 -6.67 14.03 -5.83
N ALA A 146 -5.96 14.95 -6.48
CA ALA A 146 -5.17 16.01 -5.82
C ALA A 146 -6.01 16.96 -4.96
N SER A 147 -7.33 17.04 -5.14
CA SER A 147 -8.20 17.87 -4.28
C SER A 147 -8.41 17.30 -2.89
N VAL A 148 -8.13 16.01 -2.67
CA VAL A 148 -8.25 15.38 -1.34
C VAL A 148 -7.27 16.00 -0.34
N PRO A 149 -5.94 16.02 -0.57
CA PRO A 149 -5.03 16.70 0.33
C PRO A 149 -5.24 18.22 0.39
N ASP A 150 -5.74 18.88 -0.69
CA ASP A 150 -6.12 20.30 -0.63
C ASP A 150 -7.24 20.55 0.37
N THR A 151 -8.26 19.69 0.36
CA THR A 151 -9.39 19.74 1.29
C THR A 151 -8.93 19.48 2.73
N ILE A 152 -8.03 18.50 2.93
CA ILE A 152 -7.44 18.23 4.25
C ILE A 152 -6.69 19.47 4.76
N ASP A 153 -5.78 20.05 3.98
CA ASP A 153 -5.01 21.22 4.38
C ASP A 153 -5.90 22.43 4.73
N LYS A 154 -7.03 22.55 4.06
CA LYS A 154 -7.95 23.69 4.23
C LYS A 154 -8.88 23.54 5.43
N PHE A 155 -9.38 22.35 5.72
CA PHE A 155 -10.47 22.15 6.65
C PHE A 155 -10.08 21.34 7.90
N PHE A 156 -8.96 20.63 7.89
CA PHE A 156 -8.56 19.76 8.99
C PHE A 156 -7.66 20.49 9.98
N ALA A 157 -8.12 20.61 11.23
CA ALA A 157 -7.34 21.21 12.32
C ALA A 157 -6.38 20.24 13.00
N GLY A 158 -6.40 18.95 12.64
CA GLY A 158 -5.53 17.91 13.21
C GLY A 158 -4.09 18.00 12.72
N SER A 159 -3.33 16.96 12.99
CA SER A 159 -1.87 16.93 12.72
C SER A 159 -1.43 15.92 11.67
N ASN A 160 -2.19 14.84 11.49
CA ASN A 160 -1.80 13.72 10.66
C ASN A 160 -2.93 13.28 9.73
N ALA A 161 -2.58 12.89 8.51
CA ALA A 161 -3.53 12.33 7.53
C ALA A 161 -2.95 11.03 6.92
N VAL A 162 -3.70 9.95 7.03
CA VAL A 162 -3.41 8.68 6.36
C VAL A 162 -4.41 8.51 5.23
N ILE A 163 -3.93 8.47 4.00
CA ILE A 163 -4.72 8.33 2.78
C ILE A 163 -4.46 6.95 2.20
N MET A 164 -5.50 6.13 2.12
CA MET A 164 -5.46 4.75 1.64
C MET A 164 -6.34 4.62 0.41
N LEU A 165 -5.77 4.20 -0.72
CA LEU A 165 -6.45 4.20 -2.01
C LEU A 165 -6.33 2.86 -2.71
N ASP A 166 -7.47 2.24 -2.98
CA ASP A 166 -7.60 0.97 -3.71
C ASP A 166 -8.32 1.21 -5.05
N ASN A 167 -7.58 1.74 -6.02
CA ASN A 167 -8.11 2.10 -7.34
C ASN A 167 -7.01 2.31 -8.38
N CYS A 168 -7.40 2.29 -9.65
CA CYS A 168 -6.50 2.64 -10.76
C CYS A 168 -5.88 4.03 -10.59
N TYR A 169 -4.59 4.18 -10.94
CA TYR A 169 -3.84 5.43 -10.87
C TYR A 169 -3.73 6.04 -9.47
N SER A 170 -3.92 5.24 -8.42
CA SER A 170 -3.92 5.71 -7.03
C SER A 170 -2.59 6.36 -6.60
N GLY A 171 -1.47 5.97 -7.20
CA GLY A 171 -0.15 6.58 -6.98
C GLY A 171 -0.07 8.08 -7.33
N ALA A 172 -1.03 8.61 -8.12
CA ALA A 172 -1.14 10.06 -8.33
C ALA A 172 -1.37 10.84 -7.02
N MET A 173 -1.95 10.20 -6.00
CA MET A 173 -2.07 10.77 -4.67
C MET A 173 -0.71 10.87 -3.96
N ALA A 174 0.14 9.87 -4.13
CA ALA A 174 1.51 9.89 -3.60
C ALA A 174 2.30 11.05 -4.23
N GLU A 175 2.22 11.24 -5.53
CA GLU A 175 2.86 12.38 -6.22
C GLU A 175 2.29 13.73 -5.75
N ALA A 176 0.98 13.85 -5.51
CA ALA A 176 0.36 15.08 -5.00
C ALA A 176 0.82 15.47 -3.59
N VAL A 177 1.30 14.50 -2.80
CA VAL A 177 1.73 14.70 -1.41
C VAL A 177 3.25 14.81 -1.27
N LYS A 178 4.03 14.10 -2.08
CA LYS A 178 5.49 13.91 -1.97
C LYS A 178 6.30 15.20 -1.72
N ASN A 179 5.97 16.27 -2.41
CA ASN A 179 6.64 17.56 -2.30
C ASN A 179 5.74 18.66 -1.72
N ARG A 180 4.64 18.26 -1.07
CA ARG A 180 3.64 19.16 -0.53
C ARG A 180 4.16 19.91 0.69
N ARG A 181 4.02 21.24 0.67
CA ARG A 181 4.30 22.08 1.85
C ARG A 181 3.01 22.19 2.67
N SER A 182 2.93 21.42 3.74
CA SER A 182 1.77 21.38 4.64
C SER A 182 2.20 21.40 6.10
N LYS A 183 1.28 21.81 6.96
CA LYS A 183 1.40 21.61 8.43
C LYS A 183 0.95 20.21 8.85
N ILE A 184 0.23 19.52 7.97
CA ILE A 184 -0.24 18.16 8.19
C ILE A 184 0.86 17.19 7.74
N SER A 185 1.12 16.19 8.54
CA SER A 185 1.96 15.04 8.18
C SER A 185 1.11 14.03 7.42
N TYR A 186 1.59 13.55 6.28
CA TYR A 186 0.86 12.62 5.44
C TYR A 186 1.52 11.25 5.40
N ALA A 187 0.69 10.21 5.40
CA ALA A 187 1.02 8.88 4.90
C ALA A 187 0.05 8.56 3.76
N VAL A 188 0.57 8.28 2.58
CA VAL A 188 -0.20 7.81 1.42
C VAL A 188 0.15 6.37 1.15
N LEU A 189 -0.87 5.53 1.07
CA LEU A 189 -0.80 4.11 0.76
C LEU A 189 -1.69 3.87 -0.46
N ALA A 190 -1.10 3.56 -1.60
CA ALA A 190 -1.77 3.46 -2.89
C ALA A 190 -1.55 2.09 -3.54
N SER A 191 -2.61 1.44 -3.99
CA SER A 191 -2.60 0.08 -4.55
C SER A 191 -1.89 -0.02 -5.90
N SER A 192 -1.74 1.09 -6.64
CA SER A 192 -1.13 1.09 -7.97
C SER A 192 -0.20 2.28 -8.17
N HIS A 193 0.71 2.15 -9.14
CA HIS A 193 1.53 3.25 -9.64
C HIS A 193 0.66 4.34 -10.28
N PHE A 194 1.16 5.60 -10.33
CA PHE A 194 0.40 6.74 -10.86
C PHE A 194 0.00 6.59 -12.33
N ASN A 195 0.68 5.73 -13.09
CA ASN A 195 0.38 5.42 -14.49
C ASN A 195 -0.17 4.01 -14.71
N SER A 196 -0.59 3.29 -13.67
CA SER A 196 -1.05 1.91 -13.81
C SER A 196 -2.48 1.72 -13.34
N PHE A 197 -3.15 0.75 -13.95
CA PHE A 197 -4.42 0.25 -13.44
C PHE A 197 -4.22 -0.48 -12.12
N SER A 198 -5.30 -0.63 -11.36
CA SER A 198 -5.42 -1.58 -10.26
C SER A 198 -6.38 -2.70 -10.64
N THR A 199 -6.22 -3.87 -10.06
CA THR A 199 -7.15 -4.98 -10.26
C THR A 199 -8.46 -4.74 -9.51
N GLY A 200 -9.49 -5.53 -9.84
CA GLY A 200 -10.76 -5.54 -9.10
C GLY A 200 -10.75 -6.40 -7.84
N ASN A 201 -9.59 -6.98 -7.51
CA ASN A 201 -9.41 -7.78 -6.29
C ASN A 201 -9.16 -6.88 -5.08
N TRP A 202 -9.39 -7.43 -3.89
CA TRP A 202 -9.23 -6.70 -2.63
C TRP A 202 -7.84 -6.85 -2.01
N THR A 203 -6.85 -7.33 -2.74
CA THR A 203 -5.50 -7.67 -2.25
C THR A 203 -4.88 -6.53 -1.43
N PHE A 204 -4.93 -5.30 -1.93
CA PHE A 204 -4.39 -4.15 -1.20
C PHE A 204 -5.17 -3.86 0.09
N THR A 205 -6.50 -3.82 0.01
CA THR A 205 -7.35 -3.59 1.19
C THR A 205 -7.19 -4.72 2.21
N GLU A 206 -6.95 -5.94 1.76
CA GLU A 206 -6.71 -7.09 2.65
C GLU A 206 -5.39 -6.96 3.41
N SER A 207 -4.32 -6.49 2.76
CA SER A 207 -3.05 -6.17 3.44
C SER A 207 -3.25 -5.11 4.54
N LEU A 208 -4.07 -4.07 4.29
CA LEU A 208 -4.44 -3.09 5.32
C LEU A 208 -5.17 -3.75 6.49
N ILE A 209 -6.11 -4.66 6.21
CA ILE A 209 -6.86 -5.40 7.23
C ILE A 209 -5.91 -6.21 8.11
N TYR A 210 -4.98 -6.95 7.53
CA TYR A 210 -4.00 -7.74 8.27
C TYR A 210 -3.15 -6.88 9.20
N ALA A 211 -2.61 -5.78 8.69
CA ALA A 211 -1.77 -4.89 9.48
C ALA A 211 -2.54 -4.25 10.64
N PHE A 212 -3.74 -3.69 10.40
CA PHE A 212 -4.54 -3.10 11.46
C PHE A 212 -5.14 -4.12 12.45
N ARG A 213 -5.28 -5.38 12.08
CA ARG A 213 -5.60 -6.47 13.00
C ARG A 213 -4.44 -6.84 13.91
N GLY A 214 -3.21 -6.57 13.52
CA GLY A 214 -2.02 -7.00 14.23
C GLY A 214 -1.64 -8.44 13.90
N GLU A 215 -1.82 -8.87 12.64
CA GLU A 215 -1.43 -10.22 12.22
C GLU A 215 0.09 -10.37 12.27
N SER A 216 0.55 -11.43 12.92
CA SER A 216 1.97 -11.61 13.27
C SER A 216 2.92 -11.74 12.08
N PHE A 217 2.41 -12.06 10.90
CA PHE A 217 3.23 -12.17 9.69
C PHE A 217 3.54 -10.82 9.03
N ILE A 218 2.89 -9.73 9.49
CA ILE A 218 3.22 -8.36 9.08
C ILE A 218 4.41 -7.81 9.86
N ASP A 219 4.61 -8.24 11.12
CA ASP A 219 5.74 -7.87 11.98
C ASP A 219 7.02 -8.58 11.48
N ASP A 220 7.73 -7.93 10.59
CA ASP A 220 8.81 -8.54 9.82
C ASP A 220 10.10 -8.66 10.65
N ASP A 221 10.35 -7.67 11.51
CA ASP A 221 11.51 -7.64 12.41
C ASP A 221 11.25 -8.38 13.75
N ALA A 222 10.05 -8.92 13.95
CA ALA A 222 9.61 -9.69 15.11
C ALA A 222 9.74 -8.92 16.44
N ASN A 223 9.54 -7.60 16.41
CA ASN A 223 9.61 -6.74 17.59
C ASN A 223 8.32 -6.68 18.41
N GLY A 224 7.25 -7.35 17.97
CA GLY A 224 5.92 -7.37 18.59
C GLY A 224 5.06 -6.17 18.26
N LYS A 225 5.43 -5.38 17.25
CA LYS A 225 4.71 -4.20 16.78
C LYS A 225 4.60 -4.25 15.28
N ILE A 226 3.63 -3.55 14.74
CA ILE A 226 3.51 -3.30 13.30
C ILE A 226 3.57 -1.80 13.08
N ASP A 227 4.44 -1.38 12.20
CA ASP A 227 4.56 0.02 11.81
C ASP A 227 4.09 0.27 10.36
N LEU A 228 4.08 1.54 9.94
CA LEU A 228 3.67 1.90 8.57
C LEU A 228 4.64 1.42 7.50
N GLY A 229 5.91 1.20 7.84
CA GLY A 229 6.91 0.63 6.93
C GLY A 229 6.61 -0.83 6.62
N GLU A 230 6.38 -1.64 7.64
CA GLU A 230 6.02 -3.04 7.49
C GLU A 230 4.69 -3.23 6.76
N LEU A 231 3.68 -2.39 7.08
CA LEU A 231 2.44 -2.37 6.29
C LEU A 231 2.71 -2.05 4.82
N ALA A 232 3.53 -1.03 4.53
CA ALA A 232 3.85 -0.64 3.16
C ALA A 232 4.60 -1.74 2.41
N GLU A 233 5.63 -2.32 3.03
CA GLU A 233 6.43 -3.40 2.44
C GLU A 233 5.57 -4.63 2.18
N ASN A 234 4.77 -5.07 3.16
CA ASN A 234 3.88 -6.21 3.02
C ASN A 234 2.83 -5.99 1.91
N SER A 235 2.20 -4.79 1.88
CA SER A 235 1.24 -4.45 0.83
C SER A 235 1.90 -4.41 -0.56
N ALA A 236 3.13 -3.89 -0.67
CA ALA A 236 3.88 -3.89 -1.94
C ALA A 236 4.17 -5.30 -2.42
N GLU A 237 4.56 -6.19 -1.51
CA GLU A 237 4.82 -7.59 -1.83
C GLU A 237 3.56 -8.35 -2.22
N ASP A 238 2.44 -8.13 -1.52
CA ASP A 238 1.15 -8.75 -1.86
C ASP A 238 0.68 -8.29 -3.26
N MET A 239 0.72 -6.98 -3.52
CA MET A 239 0.34 -6.42 -4.82
C MET A 239 1.25 -6.92 -5.94
N LEU A 240 2.55 -7.02 -5.70
CA LEU A 240 3.50 -7.53 -6.69
C LEU A 240 3.31 -9.04 -6.93
N PHE A 241 3.12 -9.81 -5.86
CA PHE A 241 2.98 -11.26 -5.94
C PHE A 241 1.63 -11.69 -6.54
N ALA A 242 0.53 -11.16 -6.00
CA ALA A 242 -0.80 -11.59 -6.41
C ALA A 242 -1.26 -10.96 -7.73
N GLU A 243 -0.97 -9.66 -7.91
CA GLU A 243 -1.54 -8.84 -8.97
C GLU A 243 -0.52 -8.43 -10.05
N GLU A 244 0.78 -8.71 -9.84
CA GLU A 244 1.88 -8.20 -10.67
C GLU A 244 1.84 -6.66 -10.83
N GLN A 245 1.48 -5.96 -9.74
CA GLN A 245 1.34 -4.50 -9.70
C GLN A 245 2.30 -3.85 -8.71
N ILE A 246 2.65 -2.60 -8.98
CA ILE A 246 3.49 -1.78 -8.11
C ILE A 246 2.60 -0.87 -7.28
N ALA A 247 2.59 -1.08 -5.98
CA ALA A 247 1.98 -0.15 -5.01
C ALA A 247 2.94 1.01 -4.72
N GLU A 248 2.39 2.17 -4.34
CA GLU A 248 3.17 3.37 -4.01
C GLU A 248 2.87 3.88 -2.61
N PHE A 249 3.93 4.30 -1.91
CA PHE A 249 3.84 4.80 -0.54
C PHE A 249 4.65 6.09 -0.39
N VAL A 250 4.09 7.05 0.34
CA VAL A 250 4.78 8.30 0.68
C VAL A 250 4.48 8.65 2.13
N PHE A 251 5.53 8.97 2.88
CA PHE A 251 5.45 9.45 4.25
C PHE A 251 6.08 10.84 4.36
N THR A 252 5.42 11.76 5.08
CA THR A 252 5.91 13.13 5.27
C THR A 252 5.77 13.58 6.73
N GLY A 253 6.60 14.51 7.14
CA GLY A 253 6.52 15.12 8.47
C GLY A 253 6.75 14.10 9.59
N ASN A 254 5.82 14.04 10.54
CA ASN A 254 5.89 13.13 11.69
C ASN A 254 5.39 11.72 11.38
N LEU A 255 4.66 11.52 10.29
CA LEU A 255 4.32 10.18 9.82
C LEU A 255 5.48 9.63 9.00
N ASN A 256 6.03 8.51 9.44
CA ASN A 256 7.16 7.83 8.80
C ASN A 256 6.99 6.31 8.91
N ASN A 257 7.89 5.57 8.30
CA ASN A 257 7.88 4.11 8.30
C ASN A 257 7.92 3.49 9.71
N GLN A 258 8.42 4.17 10.73
CA GLN A 258 8.48 3.71 12.13
C GLN A 258 7.23 4.09 12.95
N THR A 259 6.20 4.64 12.33
CA THR A 259 4.94 4.97 13.03
C THR A 259 4.17 3.70 13.35
N ILE A 260 4.06 3.35 14.63
CA ILE A 260 3.40 2.12 15.09
C ILE A 260 1.89 2.25 14.91
N ILE A 261 1.26 1.26 14.28
CA ILE A 261 -0.18 1.18 14.02
C ILE A 261 -0.86 0.04 14.78
N ALA A 262 -0.11 -1.01 15.13
CA ALA A 262 -0.63 -2.13 15.90
C ALA A 262 0.45 -2.74 16.80
N GLU A 263 0.00 -3.48 17.83
CA GLU A 263 0.83 -4.42 18.58
C GLU A 263 0.36 -5.83 18.24
N ASN A 264 1.29 -6.75 18.17
CA ASN A 264 0.98 -8.15 17.91
C ASN A 264 1.79 -9.09 18.80
N VAL A 265 1.54 -10.39 18.65
CA VAL A 265 2.38 -11.44 19.21
C VAL A 265 3.48 -11.76 18.20
N PRO A 266 4.77 -11.75 18.57
CA PRO A 266 5.87 -12.07 17.67
C PRO A 266 5.64 -13.38 16.92
N LYS A 267 6.06 -13.40 15.67
CA LYS A 267 5.94 -14.54 14.76
C LYS A 267 6.60 -15.79 15.35
N SER A 268 5.79 -16.81 15.68
CA SER A 268 6.27 -18.04 16.32
C SER A 268 6.38 -19.24 15.37
N ALA A 269 5.77 -19.19 14.19
CA ALA A 269 5.69 -20.32 13.27
C ALA A 269 6.47 -20.04 11.97
N LEU A 270 7.30 -21.01 11.56
CA LEU A 270 7.93 -21.00 10.25
C LEU A 270 6.85 -21.00 9.15
N ARG A 271 7.07 -20.21 8.11
CA ARG A 271 6.21 -20.08 6.91
C ARG A 271 4.87 -19.36 7.08
N VAL A 272 4.44 -18.94 8.26
CA VAL A 272 3.30 -18.01 8.34
C VAL A 272 3.70 -16.70 7.68
N GLY A 273 2.84 -16.19 6.78
CA GLY A 273 3.12 -15.04 5.94
C GLY A 273 3.91 -15.35 4.66
N GLU A 274 4.33 -16.61 4.44
CA GLU A 274 4.99 -17.01 3.18
C GLU A 274 3.98 -17.02 2.03
N ARG A 275 4.32 -16.37 0.93
CA ARG A 275 3.52 -16.32 -0.30
C ARG A 275 3.84 -17.52 -1.18
N VAL A 276 2.83 -18.27 -1.55
CA VAL A 276 2.94 -19.55 -2.25
C VAL A 276 1.90 -19.67 -3.36
N GLU A 277 2.12 -20.61 -4.28
CA GLU A 277 1.00 -21.15 -5.06
C GLU A 277 0.51 -22.42 -4.36
N ALA A 278 -0.80 -22.51 -4.12
CA ALA A 278 -1.46 -23.65 -3.51
C ALA A 278 -2.35 -24.36 -4.52
N PHE A 279 -2.22 -25.71 -4.57
CA PHE A 279 -2.99 -26.54 -5.48
C PHE A 279 -4.37 -26.83 -4.90
N ASP A 280 -5.40 -26.49 -5.67
CA ASP A 280 -6.80 -26.82 -5.36
C ASP A 280 -7.58 -27.11 -6.65
N GLN A 281 -8.51 -28.08 -6.60
CA GLN A 281 -9.45 -28.45 -7.67
C GLN A 281 -8.86 -28.59 -9.09
N GLY A 282 -7.57 -28.90 -9.19
CA GLY A 282 -6.90 -29.10 -10.47
C GLY A 282 -5.99 -27.96 -10.92
N ASP A 283 -6.04 -26.81 -10.24
CA ASP A 283 -5.26 -25.61 -10.58
C ASP A 283 -4.40 -25.10 -9.44
N TRP A 284 -3.50 -24.17 -9.73
CA TRP A 284 -2.62 -23.51 -8.78
C TRP A 284 -3.07 -22.06 -8.58
N TYR A 285 -3.32 -21.70 -7.32
CA TYR A 285 -3.80 -20.38 -6.92
C TYR A 285 -2.75 -19.69 -6.05
N ARG A 286 -2.56 -18.39 -6.22
CA ARG A 286 -1.71 -17.59 -5.36
C ARG A 286 -2.35 -17.46 -3.98
N ALA A 287 -1.56 -17.68 -2.94
CA ALA A 287 -2.05 -17.74 -1.58
C ALA A 287 -0.98 -17.31 -0.58
N ILE A 288 -1.40 -16.93 0.61
CA ILE A 288 -0.53 -16.66 1.76
C ILE A 288 -0.79 -17.71 2.85
N ILE A 289 0.27 -18.18 3.50
CA ILE A 289 0.14 -19.11 4.62
C ILE A 289 -0.26 -18.32 5.87
N THR A 290 -1.41 -18.62 6.44
CA THR A 290 -1.98 -17.94 7.61
C THR A 290 -1.81 -18.73 8.92
N ALA A 291 -1.63 -20.06 8.85
CA ALA A 291 -1.32 -20.88 10.01
C ALA A 291 -0.55 -22.15 9.62
N VAL A 292 0.19 -22.71 10.58
CA VAL A 292 0.92 -23.99 10.43
C VAL A 292 0.61 -24.88 11.62
N GLU A 293 0.06 -26.06 11.36
CA GLU A 293 -0.27 -27.06 12.38
C GLU A 293 0.02 -28.48 11.86
N HIS A 294 0.64 -29.34 12.67
CA HIS A 294 0.87 -30.76 12.37
C HIS A 294 1.39 -31.02 10.94
N ASN A 295 2.32 -30.16 10.47
CA ASN A 295 2.89 -30.24 9.12
C ASN A 295 1.88 -29.98 7.98
N GLN A 296 0.77 -29.32 8.29
CA GLN A 296 -0.18 -28.76 7.35
C GLN A 296 -0.13 -27.23 7.41
N PHE A 297 -0.53 -26.59 6.32
CA PHE A 297 -0.46 -25.15 6.12
C PHE A 297 -1.86 -24.65 5.80
N LYS A 298 -2.42 -23.80 6.64
CA LYS A 298 -3.64 -23.06 6.30
C LYS A 298 -3.27 -21.96 5.33
N VAL A 299 -3.94 -21.90 4.20
CA VAL A 299 -3.70 -20.88 3.18
C VAL A 299 -4.96 -20.05 2.98
N HIS A 300 -4.76 -18.75 2.81
CA HIS A 300 -5.74 -17.83 2.29
C HIS A 300 -5.41 -17.54 0.83
N TYR A 301 -6.38 -17.73 -0.06
CA TYR A 301 -6.22 -17.48 -1.50
C TYR A 301 -6.48 -16.01 -1.82
N PHE A 302 -5.54 -15.36 -2.50
CA PHE A 302 -5.69 -13.97 -2.91
C PHE A 302 -6.90 -13.79 -3.83
N GLY A 303 -7.79 -12.83 -3.49
CA GLY A 303 -9.02 -12.56 -4.24
C GLY A 303 -10.21 -13.46 -3.91
N TYR A 304 -10.07 -14.36 -2.94
CA TYR A 304 -11.13 -15.29 -2.50
C TYR A 304 -11.64 -14.96 -1.10
N GLU A 305 -12.72 -15.64 -0.68
CA GLU A 305 -13.32 -15.49 0.65
C GLU A 305 -12.52 -16.24 1.72
N TYR A 306 -12.59 -15.77 2.97
CA TYR A 306 -11.99 -16.49 4.11
C TYR A 306 -12.60 -17.87 4.34
N GLU A 307 -13.84 -18.08 3.91
CA GLU A 307 -14.56 -19.36 3.95
C GLU A 307 -13.91 -20.40 3.00
N GLU A 308 -13.15 -19.92 2.02
CA GLU A 308 -12.38 -20.76 1.08
C GLU A 308 -10.98 -21.12 1.61
N ASP A 309 -10.59 -20.53 2.74
CA ASP A 309 -9.33 -20.90 3.39
C ASP A 309 -9.26 -22.41 3.66
N ALA A 310 -8.15 -23.01 3.29
CA ALA A 310 -8.03 -24.44 3.37
C ALA A 310 -6.66 -24.90 3.92
N TRP A 311 -6.67 -26.04 4.59
CA TRP A 311 -5.45 -26.72 4.99
C TRP A 311 -4.85 -27.47 3.81
N ARG A 312 -3.55 -27.27 3.55
CA ARG A 312 -2.78 -27.89 2.47
C ARG A 312 -1.56 -28.60 3.02
N THR A 313 -1.16 -29.68 2.38
CA THR A 313 0.11 -30.35 2.65
C THR A 313 1.26 -29.67 1.89
N ALA A 314 2.50 -29.88 2.30
CA ALA A 314 3.66 -29.34 1.59
C ALA A 314 3.73 -29.72 0.10
N LYS A 315 3.14 -30.88 -0.29
CA LYS A 315 3.09 -31.32 -1.70
C LYS A 315 2.11 -30.51 -2.55
N GLN A 316 1.17 -29.81 -1.90
CA GLN A 316 0.19 -28.95 -2.54
C GLN A 316 0.62 -27.47 -2.55
N LEU A 317 1.86 -27.20 -2.12
CA LEU A 317 2.43 -25.86 -2.10
C LEU A 317 3.68 -25.81 -2.98
N ARG A 318 3.87 -24.70 -3.68
CA ARG A 318 5.09 -24.43 -4.44
C ARG A 318 5.42 -22.94 -4.45
N ALA A 319 6.70 -22.63 -4.72
CA ALA A 319 7.10 -21.25 -4.97
C ALA A 319 6.52 -20.72 -6.28
N PHE A 320 6.10 -19.47 -6.29
CA PHE A 320 5.67 -18.78 -7.51
C PHE A 320 6.89 -18.42 -8.37
N THR A 321 6.78 -18.65 -9.67
CA THR A 321 7.78 -18.22 -10.65
C THR A 321 7.12 -17.27 -11.66
N PRO A 322 7.36 -15.95 -11.57
CA PRO A 322 6.73 -14.98 -12.45
C PRO A 322 7.22 -15.15 -13.91
N LYS A 323 6.34 -14.94 -14.86
CA LYS A 323 6.70 -14.80 -16.26
C LYS A 323 7.33 -13.43 -16.48
N THR A 324 8.55 -13.39 -16.99
CA THR A 324 9.29 -12.14 -17.22
C THR A 324 9.74 -11.97 -18.66
N PHE A 325 9.80 -10.71 -19.09
CA PHE A 325 10.39 -10.27 -20.34
C PHE A 325 11.64 -9.42 -20.02
N PRO A 326 12.83 -9.77 -20.48
CA PRO A 326 14.07 -9.08 -20.08
C PRO A 326 14.03 -7.58 -20.38
N VAL A 327 14.71 -6.79 -19.55
CA VAL A 327 14.94 -5.36 -19.82
C VAL A 327 15.57 -5.16 -21.18
N GLY A 328 15.07 -4.19 -21.93
CA GLY A 328 15.49 -3.91 -23.31
C GLY A 328 14.74 -4.70 -24.37
N SER A 329 13.92 -5.70 -23.99
CA SER A 329 13.13 -6.48 -24.96
C SER A 329 12.18 -5.58 -25.75
N ARG A 330 12.11 -5.81 -27.07
CA ARG A 330 11.05 -5.27 -27.92
C ARG A 330 9.85 -6.22 -27.87
N ILE A 331 8.71 -5.65 -27.49
CA ILE A 331 7.48 -6.38 -27.21
C ILE A 331 6.29 -5.67 -27.85
N GLU A 332 5.12 -6.25 -27.74
CA GLU A 332 3.86 -5.56 -27.87
C GLU A 332 3.19 -5.57 -26.49
N ALA A 333 2.80 -4.38 -26.02
CA ALA A 333 2.06 -4.18 -24.79
C ALA A 333 0.61 -3.83 -25.11
N GLU A 334 -0.29 -4.39 -24.32
CA GLU A 334 -1.72 -4.17 -24.46
C GLU A 334 -2.15 -2.93 -23.68
N TRP A 335 -2.94 -2.05 -24.32
CA TRP A 335 -3.60 -0.92 -23.69
C TRP A 335 -5.01 -0.75 -24.27
N GLU A 336 -6.01 -0.76 -23.40
CA GLU A 336 -7.44 -0.67 -23.76
C GLU A 336 -7.87 -1.62 -24.88
N GLY A 337 -7.44 -2.88 -24.82
CA GLY A 337 -7.75 -3.92 -25.77
C GLY A 337 -6.96 -3.84 -27.09
N LYS A 338 -5.99 -2.94 -27.20
CA LYS A 338 -5.14 -2.76 -28.39
C LYS A 338 -3.68 -3.06 -28.06
N TRP A 339 -2.96 -3.60 -29.02
CA TRP A 339 -1.55 -3.94 -28.89
C TRP A 339 -0.68 -2.88 -29.54
N PHE A 340 0.26 -2.34 -28.79
CA PHE A 340 1.18 -1.30 -29.24
C PHE A 340 2.62 -1.80 -29.15
N PRO A 341 3.48 -1.46 -30.12
CA PRO A 341 4.91 -1.70 -30.00
C PRO A 341 5.48 -0.97 -28.79
N ALA A 342 6.28 -1.67 -27.98
CA ALA A 342 6.85 -1.11 -26.77
C ALA A 342 8.21 -1.74 -26.44
N LYS A 343 8.90 -1.14 -25.48
CA LYS A 343 10.16 -1.62 -24.93
C LYS A 343 10.06 -1.78 -23.42
N VAL A 344 10.55 -2.90 -22.89
CA VAL A 344 10.70 -3.11 -21.46
C VAL A 344 11.84 -2.26 -20.93
N LEU A 345 11.56 -1.38 -19.97
CA LEU A 345 12.53 -0.49 -19.31
C LEU A 345 13.04 -1.08 -18.00
N GLU A 346 12.16 -1.69 -17.21
CA GLU A 346 12.47 -2.28 -15.90
C GLU A 346 11.60 -3.51 -15.67
N VAL A 347 12.06 -4.43 -14.83
CA VAL A 347 11.31 -5.62 -14.40
C VAL A 347 11.43 -5.76 -12.89
N LYS A 348 10.30 -5.93 -12.22
CA LYS A 348 10.24 -6.20 -10.79
C LYS A 348 9.22 -7.31 -10.54
N GLY A 349 9.68 -8.49 -10.09
CA GLY A 349 8.80 -9.65 -10.00
C GLY A 349 8.16 -9.97 -11.36
N GLY A 350 6.83 -10.05 -11.41
CA GLY A 350 6.05 -10.22 -12.65
C GLY A 350 5.66 -8.90 -13.34
N ALA A 351 5.89 -7.75 -12.69
CA ALA A 351 5.57 -6.44 -13.24
C ALA A 351 6.69 -5.92 -14.14
N HIS A 352 6.31 -5.20 -15.19
CA HIS A 352 7.21 -4.66 -16.21
C HIS A 352 6.91 -3.17 -16.43
N LEU A 353 7.91 -2.30 -16.28
CA LEU A 353 7.82 -0.93 -16.76
C LEU A 353 8.04 -0.94 -18.28
N VAL A 354 7.07 -0.46 -19.03
CA VAL A 354 7.13 -0.41 -20.49
C VAL A 354 7.02 1.01 -21.01
N SER A 355 7.74 1.27 -22.11
CA SER A 355 7.67 2.53 -22.86
C SER A 355 7.11 2.23 -24.25
N TYR A 356 6.04 2.90 -24.62
CA TYR A 356 5.36 2.72 -25.92
C TYR A 356 6.08 3.46 -27.03
N ASP A 357 6.33 2.78 -28.16
CA ASP A 357 7.03 3.38 -29.30
C ASP A 357 6.20 4.53 -29.90
N GLY A 358 6.82 5.74 -29.92
CA GLY A 358 6.18 6.95 -30.48
C GLY A 358 5.31 7.72 -29.47
N PHE A 359 5.23 7.30 -28.24
CA PHE A 359 4.58 8.02 -27.15
C PHE A 359 5.61 8.69 -26.24
N HIS A 360 5.21 9.73 -25.54
CA HIS A 360 6.05 10.41 -24.57
C HIS A 360 6.20 9.56 -23.30
N MET A 361 7.31 9.72 -22.54
CA MET A 361 7.61 8.99 -21.31
C MET A 361 6.51 9.10 -20.21
N GLU A 362 5.62 10.08 -20.28
CA GLU A 362 4.47 10.21 -19.39
C GLU A 362 3.45 9.07 -19.56
N TRP A 363 3.57 8.32 -20.65
CA TRP A 363 2.76 7.13 -20.95
C TRP A 363 3.43 5.84 -20.49
N ASP A 364 4.69 5.90 -20.01
CA ASP A 364 5.35 4.72 -19.47
C ASP A 364 4.56 4.22 -18.26
N GLU A 365 4.23 2.92 -18.25
CA GLU A 365 3.45 2.32 -17.17
C GLU A 365 4.01 0.97 -16.72
N TRP A 366 3.71 0.61 -15.48
CA TRP A 366 3.93 -0.73 -14.98
C TRP A 366 2.76 -1.62 -15.37
N ILE A 367 3.03 -2.74 -16.05
CA ILE A 367 2.02 -3.69 -16.50
C ILE A 367 2.38 -5.13 -16.11
N PRO A 368 1.38 -5.99 -15.85
CA PRO A 368 1.60 -7.42 -15.62
C PRO A 368 2.02 -8.16 -16.90
N SER A 369 2.58 -9.34 -16.70
CA SER A 369 3.12 -10.15 -17.81
C SER A 369 2.08 -10.63 -18.82
N ASP A 370 0.81 -10.71 -18.44
CA ASP A 370 -0.30 -11.11 -19.33
C ASP A 370 -0.68 -10.01 -20.35
N ARG A 371 -0.38 -8.73 -20.02
CA ARG A 371 -0.50 -7.59 -20.96
C ARG A 371 0.71 -7.46 -21.91
N ILE A 372 1.60 -8.46 -21.94
CA ILE A 372 2.80 -8.43 -22.77
C ILE A 372 2.86 -9.67 -23.68
N ARG A 373 3.18 -9.45 -24.95
CA ARG A 373 3.50 -10.52 -25.87
C ARG A 373 4.76 -10.22 -26.68
N ARG A 374 5.42 -11.26 -27.19
CA ARG A 374 6.56 -11.10 -28.09
C ARG A 374 6.07 -10.47 -29.40
N LYS A 375 6.80 -9.47 -29.87
CA LYS A 375 6.58 -8.93 -31.22
C LYS A 375 6.79 -10.07 -32.22
N LYS A 376 5.80 -10.31 -33.05
CA LYS A 376 5.89 -11.31 -34.14
C LYS A 376 6.81 -10.85 -35.26
#